data_07fddbf5b52fd725f1b5363b1ba030a3
#
_entry.id   07fddbf5b52fd725f1b5363b1ba030a3
#
_cell.length_a   1.000
_cell.length_b   1.000
_cell.length_c   1.000
_cell.angle_alpha   90.00
_cell.angle_beta   90.00
_cell.angle_gamma   90.00
#
_symmetry.space_group_name_H-M   'P 1'
#
loop_
_entity.id
_entity.type
_entity.pdbx_description
1 polymer ?
#
loop_
_entity_poly.entity_id
_entity_poly.type
_entity_poly.pdbx_seq_one_letter_code
_entity_poly.pdbx_strand_id
1 'polypeptide(L)'
;MGKLSASEIEAKAQGAADTAKAVRLSGTLVSKGGTYKLNMRLNETGAIGSVVTRTSTFELLRVGDALYLKADAAFWSHAESTGGDESAESDTTAADKLNDKYVVVPQDDPSYKQLRGFTEKNVLLDGLLELHGEVVKGDRDKIGGIRTIKVAGGAQGEGGTLDVSLEGTPYPVQFARGGGAGVVVLSDWNQDFALRAPAKEETVDYGRQLPRTSD
;
A
#
# COMPACT_ATOMS: atom_id res chain seq x y z
N MET A 1 3.57 -19.21 -20.80
CA MET A 1 3.13 -17.80 -20.92
C MET A 1 3.02 -17.31 -22.35
N GLY A 2 4.05 -17.43 -23.23
CA GLY A 2 4.02 -16.81 -24.56
C GLY A 2 2.93 -17.30 -25.53
N LYS A 3 2.34 -18.46 -25.32
CA LYS A 3 1.24 -19.03 -26.14
C LYS A 3 -0.16 -18.77 -25.55
N LEU A 4 -0.26 -18.22 -24.35
CA LEU A 4 -1.52 -17.92 -23.68
C LEU A 4 -2.12 -16.64 -24.23
N SER A 5 -3.46 -16.52 -24.15
CA SER A 5 -4.18 -15.27 -24.36
C SER A 5 -3.88 -14.24 -23.28
N ALA A 6 -4.25 -12.97 -23.49
CA ALA A 6 -4.09 -11.92 -22.49
C ALA A 6 -4.85 -12.26 -21.20
N SER A 7 -6.10 -12.68 -21.31
CA SER A 7 -6.94 -13.04 -20.14
C SER A 7 -6.39 -14.26 -19.39
N GLU A 8 -5.80 -15.24 -20.07
CA GLU A 8 -5.16 -16.37 -19.39
C GLU A 8 -3.88 -15.96 -18.66
N ILE A 9 -3.12 -14.99 -19.20
CA ILE A 9 -1.92 -14.45 -18.55
C ILE A 9 -2.33 -13.67 -17.29
N GLU A 10 -3.31 -12.80 -17.42
CA GLU A 10 -3.87 -12.02 -16.31
C GLU A 10 -4.36 -12.94 -15.17
N ALA A 11 -5.24 -13.89 -15.48
CA ALA A 11 -5.78 -14.84 -14.50
C ALA A 11 -4.68 -15.64 -13.78
N LYS A 12 -3.63 -16.05 -14.52
CA LYS A 12 -2.49 -16.75 -13.91
C LYS A 12 -1.66 -15.84 -13.02
N ALA A 13 -1.50 -14.57 -13.38
CA ALA A 13 -0.77 -13.59 -12.57
C ALA A 13 -1.52 -13.26 -11.28
N GLN A 14 -2.84 -13.05 -11.37
CA GLN A 14 -3.70 -12.85 -10.20
C GLN A 14 -3.67 -14.08 -9.27
N GLY A 15 -3.90 -15.28 -9.79
CA GLY A 15 -3.84 -16.50 -8.98
C GLY A 15 -2.46 -16.76 -8.35
N ALA A 16 -1.38 -16.36 -9.01
CA ALA A 16 -0.03 -16.44 -8.42
C ALA A 16 0.13 -15.41 -7.28
N ALA A 17 -0.40 -14.20 -7.44
CA ALA A 17 -0.36 -13.16 -6.40
C ALA A 17 -1.19 -13.55 -5.17
N ASP A 18 -2.39 -14.10 -5.37
CA ASP A 18 -3.31 -14.53 -4.29
C ASP A 18 -2.68 -15.59 -3.42
N THR A 19 -2.04 -16.59 -4.05
CA THR A 19 -1.42 -17.72 -3.35
C THR A 19 -0.04 -17.41 -2.77
N ALA A 20 0.54 -16.28 -3.09
CA ALA A 20 1.84 -15.86 -2.55
C ALA A 20 1.72 -15.53 -1.06
N LYS A 21 2.70 -16.00 -0.26
CA LYS A 21 2.74 -15.78 1.19
C LYS A 21 3.18 -14.37 1.57
N ALA A 22 4.01 -13.74 0.74
CA ALA A 22 4.53 -12.41 0.98
C ALA A 22 4.82 -11.68 -0.34
N VAL A 23 4.83 -10.35 -0.28
CA VAL A 23 5.21 -9.46 -1.39
C VAL A 23 5.76 -8.15 -0.85
N ARG A 24 6.70 -7.57 -1.57
CA ARG A 24 7.09 -6.17 -1.43
C ARG A 24 6.49 -5.36 -2.57
N LEU A 25 5.90 -4.23 -2.20
CA LEU A 25 5.25 -3.29 -3.10
C LEU A 25 5.91 -1.93 -2.94
N SER A 26 6.39 -1.37 -4.05
CA SER A 26 7.02 -0.05 -4.03
C SER A 26 6.64 0.75 -5.28
N GLY A 27 6.35 2.03 -5.12
CA GLY A 27 5.97 2.87 -6.26
C GLY A 27 5.16 4.08 -5.87
N THR A 28 4.51 4.66 -6.87
CA THR A 28 3.69 5.85 -6.71
C THR A 28 2.30 5.57 -7.23
N LEU A 29 1.30 5.96 -6.48
CA LEU A 29 -0.11 5.93 -6.87
C LEU A 29 -0.70 7.33 -6.78
N VAL A 30 -1.48 7.70 -7.78
CA VAL A 30 -2.29 8.91 -7.77
C VAL A 30 -3.75 8.51 -7.52
N SER A 31 -4.37 9.12 -6.55
CA SER A 31 -5.77 8.92 -6.18
C SER A 31 -6.44 10.27 -5.95
N LYS A 32 -7.75 10.30 -5.71
CA LYS A 32 -8.54 11.53 -5.49
C LYS A 32 -7.98 12.42 -4.36
N GLY A 33 -7.30 11.83 -3.37
CA GLY A 33 -6.66 12.56 -2.27
C GLY A 33 -5.22 13.02 -2.54
N GLY A 34 -4.63 12.71 -3.71
CA GLY A 34 -3.26 13.13 -4.05
C GLY A 34 -2.34 12.03 -4.53
N THR A 35 -1.04 12.30 -4.45
CA THR A 35 0.02 11.37 -4.83
C THR A 35 0.61 10.70 -3.60
N TYR A 36 0.63 9.38 -3.61
CA TYR A 36 1.13 8.53 -2.53
C TYR A 36 2.33 7.73 -3.03
N LYS A 37 3.48 7.91 -2.40
CA LYS A 37 4.63 7.02 -2.62
C LYS A 37 4.60 5.93 -1.55
N LEU A 38 4.54 4.69 -1.99
CA LEU A 38 4.40 3.51 -1.14
C LEU A 38 5.70 2.70 -1.13
N ASN A 39 6.04 2.15 0.02
CA ASN A 39 7.06 1.12 0.17
C ASN A 39 6.62 0.18 1.29
N MET A 40 5.94 -0.90 0.91
CA MET A 40 5.26 -1.81 1.83
C MET A 40 5.78 -3.23 1.66
N ARG A 41 5.89 -3.97 2.75
CA ARG A 41 6.04 -5.42 2.77
C ARG A 41 4.80 -6.01 3.41
N LEU A 42 4.16 -6.95 2.71
CA LEU A 42 2.89 -7.55 3.14
C LEU A 42 3.05 -9.07 3.17
N ASN A 43 2.46 -9.68 4.18
CA ASN A 43 2.27 -11.12 4.27
C ASN A 43 0.87 -11.45 4.79
N GLU A 44 0.58 -12.73 5.03
CA GLU A 44 -0.74 -13.18 5.49
C GLU A 44 -1.11 -12.64 6.88
N THR A 45 -0.13 -12.35 7.73
CA THR A 45 -0.34 -11.93 9.12
C THR A 45 -0.34 -10.43 9.32
N GLY A 46 0.10 -9.65 8.32
CA GLY A 46 0.13 -8.19 8.41
C GLY A 46 1.02 -7.52 7.38
N ALA A 47 1.45 -6.33 7.72
CA ALA A 47 2.30 -5.53 6.85
C ALA A 47 3.16 -4.54 7.65
N ILE A 48 4.24 -4.10 7.05
CA ILE A 48 5.05 -2.98 7.53
C ILE A 48 5.51 -2.15 6.33
N GLY A 49 5.52 -0.85 6.48
CA GLY A 49 6.06 0.02 5.45
C GLY A 49 5.70 1.49 5.64
N SER A 50 6.10 2.29 4.67
CA SER A 50 5.92 3.73 4.69
C SER A 50 5.03 4.22 3.55
N VAL A 51 4.29 5.26 3.84
CA VAL A 51 3.48 6.03 2.90
C VAL A 51 3.95 7.48 2.97
N VAL A 52 4.36 8.03 1.83
CA VAL A 52 4.75 9.43 1.70
C VAL A 52 3.69 10.14 0.86
N THR A 53 3.12 11.17 1.41
CA THR A 53 2.22 12.10 0.74
C THR A 53 2.97 13.38 0.37
N ARG A 54 2.28 14.39 -0.14
CA ARG A 54 2.89 15.68 -0.42
C ARG A 54 3.28 16.46 0.84
N THR A 55 2.60 16.23 1.93
CA THR A 55 2.72 17.01 3.19
C THR A 55 3.26 16.22 4.37
N SER A 56 3.23 14.89 4.30
CA SER A 56 3.60 14.05 5.45
C SER A 56 4.16 12.70 5.05
N THR A 57 4.91 12.12 5.96
CA THR A 57 5.39 10.74 5.88
C THR A 57 4.92 9.99 7.12
N PHE A 58 4.35 8.82 6.91
CA PHE A 58 3.96 7.97 8.03
C PHE A 58 4.28 6.51 7.73
N GLU A 59 4.49 5.75 8.79
CA GLU A 59 4.70 4.31 8.75
C GLU A 59 3.45 3.59 9.25
N LEU A 60 3.11 2.51 8.58
CA LEU A 60 2.07 1.58 9.00
C LEU A 60 2.71 0.26 9.41
N LEU A 61 2.27 -0.28 10.54
CA LEU A 61 2.61 -1.62 10.99
C LEU A 61 1.32 -2.32 11.41
N ARG A 62 1.03 -3.47 10.82
CA ARG A 62 -0.04 -4.35 11.27
C ARG A 62 0.52 -5.71 11.66
N VAL A 63 0.12 -6.19 12.82
CA VAL A 63 0.46 -7.52 13.33
C VAL A 63 -0.84 -8.18 13.78
N GLY A 64 -1.35 -9.12 13.00
CA GLY A 64 -2.69 -9.66 13.19
C GLY A 64 -3.76 -8.58 13.04
N ASP A 65 -4.56 -8.36 14.06
CA ASP A 65 -5.59 -7.32 14.10
C ASP A 65 -5.10 -5.99 14.71
N ALA A 66 -3.89 -5.97 15.29
CA ALA A 66 -3.32 -4.75 15.85
C ALA A 66 -2.70 -3.91 14.74
N LEU A 67 -3.17 -2.67 14.61
CA LEU A 67 -2.69 -1.69 13.63
C LEU A 67 -2.05 -0.52 14.37
N TYR A 68 -0.89 -0.13 13.90
CA TYR A 68 -0.09 0.95 14.46
C TYR A 68 0.25 1.95 13.37
N LEU A 69 0.18 3.23 13.72
CA LEU A 69 0.57 4.37 12.90
C LEU A 69 1.73 5.10 13.59
N LYS A 70 2.81 5.33 12.87
CA LYS A 70 3.94 6.13 13.35
C LYS A 70 4.17 7.28 12.38
N ALA A 71 4.25 8.50 12.91
CA ALA A 71 4.45 9.70 12.11
C ALA A 71 5.24 10.74 12.89
N ASP A 72 5.69 11.78 12.20
CA ASP A 72 6.34 12.93 12.83
C ASP A 72 5.34 13.88 13.52
N ALA A 73 5.87 14.81 14.32
CA ALA A 73 5.05 15.80 15.02
C ALA A 73 4.23 16.68 14.07
N ALA A 74 4.74 16.94 12.85
CA ALA A 74 4.04 17.74 11.84
C ALA A 74 2.76 17.06 11.36
N PHE A 75 2.77 15.74 11.18
CA PHE A 75 1.58 14.96 10.85
C PHE A 75 0.51 15.11 11.94
N TRP A 76 0.90 14.95 13.20
CA TRP A 76 -0.03 14.99 14.33
C TRP A 76 -0.59 16.39 14.57
N SER A 77 0.22 17.45 14.44
CA SER A 77 -0.25 18.84 14.62
C SER A 77 -1.26 19.25 13.56
N HIS A 78 -1.15 18.76 12.31
CA HIS A 78 -2.16 19.02 11.28
C HIS A 78 -3.47 18.23 11.52
N ALA A 79 -3.37 17.07 12.14
CA ALA A 79 -4.52 16.24 12.46
C ALA A 79 -5.38 16.84 13.58
N GLU A 80 -4.78 17.56 14.55
CA GLU A 80 -5.47 18.15 15.68
C GLU A 80 -6.14 19.49 15.37
N SER A 81 -5.58 20.30 14.47
CA SER A 81 -6.12 21.62 14.12
C SER A 81 -7.50 21.59 13.43
N THR A 82 -8.05 20.43 13.10
CA THR A 82 -9.40 20.25 12.55
C THR A 82 -10.47 19.99 13.60
N GLY A 83 -10.13 19.89 14.86
CA GLY A 83 -11.00 19.49 15.98
C GLY A 83 -11.40 20.61 16.93
N GLY A 84 -11.62 21.86 16.51
CA GLY A 84 -12.32 22.91 17.25
C GLY A 84 -11.67 23.37 18.57
N ASP A 85 -11.34 24.64 18.59
CA ASP A 85 -11.27 25.56 19.75
C ASP A 85 -10.67 25.05 21.09
N GLU A 86 -9.41 24.53 21.06
CA GLU A 86 -8.57 24.49 22.26
C GLU A 86 -7.14 24.91 21.91
N SER A 87 -6.52 25.65 22.86
CA SER A 87 -5.30 26.45 22.70
C SER A 87 -4.15 25.75 21.97
N ALA A 88 -3.57 26.42 20.98
CA ALA A 88 -2.42 26.00 20.18
C ALA A 88 -1.19 25.50 20.97
N GLU A 89 -1.06 25.84 22.26
CA GLU A 89 0.00 25.37 23.14
C GLU A 89 -0.21 23.94 23.65
N SER A 90 -1.47 23.47 23.78
CA SER A 90 -1.76 22.08 24.15
C SER A 90 -1.54 21.13 23.00
N ASP A 91 -1.82 21.55 21.77
CA ASP A 91 -1.70 20.75 20.55
C ASP A 91 -0.25 20.43 20.20
N THR A 92 0.66 21.41 20.32
CA THR A 92 2.10 21.18 20.12
C THR A 92 2.68 20.20 21.13
N THR A 93 2.24 20.27 22.38
CA THR A 93 2.71 19.35 23.44
C THR A 93 2.21 17.91 23.22
N ALA A 94 1.00 17.74 22.68
CA ALA A 94 0.46 16.43 22.33
C ALA A 94 1.18 15.84 21.11
N ALA A 95 1.35 16.62 20.05
CA ALA A 95 2.07 16.23 18.85
C ALA A 95 3.52 15.81 19.13
N ASP A 96 4.21 16.54 20.02
CA ASP A 96 5.58 16.20 20.45
C ASP A 96 5.65 14.85 21.18
N LYS A 97 4.62 14.51 21.98
CA LYS A 97 4.54 13.21 22.67
C LYS A 97 4.32 12.05 21.71
N LEU A 98 3.67 12.28 20.57
CA LEU A 98 3.41 11.29 19.54
C LEU A 98 4.55 11.18 18.52
N ASN A 99 5.46 12.17 18.51
CA ASN A 99 6.57 12.20 17.58
C ASN A 99 7.39 10.91 17.65
N ASP A 100 7.55 10.23 16.52
CA ASP A 100 8.30 8.97 16.40
C ASP A 100 7.79 7.82 17.29
N LYS A 101 6.55 7.89 17.77
CA LYS A 101 5.89 6.80 18.51
C LYS A 101 4.90 6.05 17.62
N TYR A 102 4.75 4.77 17.90
CA TYR A 102 3.67 3.98 17.33
C TYR A 102 2.38 4.27 18.09
N VAL A 103 1.43 4.85 17.42
CA VAL A 103 0.09 5.08 17.95
C VAL A 103 -0.80 3.90 17.56
N VAL A 104 -1.44 3.30 18.55
CA VAL A 104 -2.43 2.22 18.32
C VAL A 104 -3.65 2.81 17.63
N VAL A 105 -4.03 2.24 16.48
CA VAL A 105 -5.26 2.63 15.78
C VAL A 105 -6.41 1.79 16.32
N PRO A 106 -7.39 2.37 17.01
CA PRO A 106 -8.53 1.63 17.54
C PRO A 106 -9.37 1.03 16.40
N GLN A 107 -9.91 -0.18 16.60
CA GLN A 107 -10.69 -0.87 15.56
C GLN A 107 -12.03 -0.18 15.24
N ASP A 108 -12.56 0.60 16.16
CA ASP A 108 -13.76 1.41 16.02
C ASP A 108 -13.49 2.80 15.42
N ASP A 109 -12.23 3.16 15.21
CA ASP A 109 -11.87 4.40 14.52
C ASP A 109 -12.25 4.32 13.03
N PRO A 110 -12.86 5.35 12.45
CA PRO A 110 -13.19 5.39 11.02
C PRO A 110 -11.98 5.16 10.10
N SER A 111 -10.80 5.61 10.50
CA SER A 111 -9.56 5.46 9.75
C SER A 111 -9.05 4.00 9.73
N TYR A 112 -9.45 3.17 10.71
CA TYR A 112 -8.95 1.80 10.85
C TYR A 112 -9.20 0.99 9.57
N LYS A 113 -10.41 1.04 9.02
CA LYS A 113 -10.77 0.28 7.81
C LYS A 113 -9.94 0.71 6.60
N GLN A 114 -9.72 2.01 6.45
CA GLN A 114 -8.94 2.57 5.35
C GLN A 114 -7.47 2.16 5.46
N LEU A 115 -6.87 2.36 6.62
CA LEU A 115 -5.47 2.01 6.88
C LEU A 115 -5.25 0.49 6.83
N ARG A 116 -6.22 -0.30 7.31
CA ARG A 116 -6.19 -1.76 7.22
C ARG A 116 -6.15 -2.22 5.76
N GLY A 117 -6.91 -1.60 4.85
CA GLY A 117 -6.91 -1.92 3.43
C GLY A 117 -5.52 -1.82 2.79
N PHE A 118 -4.68 -0.90 3.23
CA PHE A 118 -3.28 -0.80 2.78
C PHE A 118 -2.36 -1.87 3.37
N THR A 119 -2.77 -2.56 4.40
CA THR A 119 -1.98 -3.54 5.14
C THR A 119 -2.47 -4.98 4.99
N GLU A 120 -3.57 -5.21 4.30
CA GLU A 120 -4.07 -6.52 3.93
C GLU A 120 -3.63 -6.89 2.52
N LYS A 121 -2.74 -7.89 2.40
CA LYS A 121 -2.10 -8.29 1.14
C LYS A 121 -3.12 -8.51 0.02
N ASN A 122 -4.12 -9.35 0.22
CA ASN A 122 -5.07 -9.71 -0.83
C ASN A 122 -5.96 -8.51 -1.19
N VAL A 123 -6.51 -7.81 -0.19
CA VAL A 123 -7.35 -6.62 -0.44
C VAL A 123 -6.61 -5.56 -1.25
N LEU A 124 -5.34 -5.30 -0.90
CA LEU A 124 -4.52 -4.32 -1.62
C LEU A 124 -4.19 -4.78 -3.03
N LEU A 125 -3.81 -6.06 -3.21
CA LEU A 125 -3.47 -6.60 -4.52
C LEU A 125 -4.68 -6.72 -5.45
N ASP A 126 -5.83 -7.14 -4.94
CA ASP A 126 -7.08 -7.21 -5.72
C ASP A 126 -7.46 -5.84 -6.28
N GLY A 127 -7.46 -4.81 -5.44
CA GLY A 127 -7.77 -3.45 -5.88
C GLY A 127 -6.68 -2.80 -6.76
N LEU A 128 -5.45 -3.30 -6.68
CA LEU A 128 -4.33 -2.76 -7.44
C LEU A 128 -4.16 -3.42 -8.81
N LEU A 129 -4.31 -4.75 -8.90
CA LEU A 129 -3.98 -5.54 -10.10
C LEU A 129 -5.16 -5.69 -11.07
N GLU A 130 -6.29 -5.05 -10.79
CA GLU A 130 -7.46 -5.09 -11.66
C GLU A 130 -7.21 -4.26 -12.93
N LEU A 131 -7.23 -4.93 -14.08
CA LEU A 131 -7.24 -4.28 -15.39
C LEU A 131 -8.68 -4.01 -15.82
N HIS A 132 -8.92 -2.85 -16.40
CA HIS A 132 -10.25 -2.45 -16.84
C HIS A 132 -10.39 -2.50 -18.37
N GLY A 133 -11.53 -2.97 -18.85
CA GLY A 133 -11.83 -3.11 -20.28
C GLY A 133 -11.29 -4.41 -20.89
N GLU A 134 -11.33 -4.49 -22.20
CA GLU A 134 -10.81 -5.66 -22.93
C GLU A 134 -9.30 -5.75 -22.77
N VAL A 135 -8.80 -6.93 -22.39
CA VAL A 135 -7.37 -7.14 -22.18
C VAL A 135 -6.68 -7.62 -23.45
N VAL A 136 -5.56 -7.00 -23.76
CA VAL A 136 -4.73 -7.33 -24.92
C VAL A 136 -3.31 -7.66 -24.50
N LYS A 137 -2.69 -8.59 -25.21
CA LYS A 137 -1.30 -8.96 -24.98
C LYS A 137 -0.37 -7.97 -25.69
N GLY A 138 0.53 -7.37 -24.92
CA GLY A 138 1.56 -6.47 -25.42
C GLY A 138 2.91 -7.14 -25.63
N ASP A 139 3.94 -6.33 -25.64
CA ASP A 139 5.30 -6.74 -25.90
C ASP A 139 5.96 -7.43 -24.71
N ARG A 140 7.08 -8.07 -24.99
CA ARG A 140 7.99 -8.57 -23.95
C ARG A 140 8.99 -7.49 -23.57
N ASP A 141 9.30 -7.44 -22.30
CA ASP A 141 10.24 -6.47 -21.75
C ASP A 141 11.12 -7.11 -20.67
N LYS A 142 11.97 -6.32 -20.04
CA LYS A 142 12.81 -6.72 -18.92
C LYS A 142 12.74 -5.66 -17.83
N ILE A 143 12.10 -5.99 -16.70
CA ILE A 143 11.89 -5.09 -15.56
C ILE A 143 12.69 -5.63 -14.37
N GLY A 144 13.57 -4.81 -13.82
CA GLY A 144 14.41 -5.22 -12.68
C GLY A 144 15.23 -6.49 -12.93
N GLY A 145 15.61 -6.75 -14.19
CA GLY A 145 16.33 -7.97 -14.57
C GLY A 145 15.46 -9.17 -14.93
N ILE A 146 14.15 -9.14 -14.66
CA ILE A 146 13.18 -10.21 -14.92
C ILE A 146 12.56 -10.01 -16.30
N ARG A 147 12.56 -11.06 -17.14
CA ARG A 147 11.83 -11.03 -18.43
C ARG A 147 10.33 -11.06 -18.18
N THR A 148 9.60 -10.16 -18.80
CA THR A 148 8.16 -9.99 -18.63
C THR A 148 7.41 -10.07 -19.94
N ILE A 149 6.10 -10.26 -19.82
CA ILE A 149 5.11 -10.05 -20.88
C ILE A 149 4.09 -9.05 -20.36
N LYS A 150 3.80 -8.04 -21.16
CA LYS A 150 2.81 -7.01 -20.83
C LYS A 150 1.41 -7.49 -21.16
N VAL A 151 0.45 -7.19 -20.29
CA VAL A 151 -0.99 -7.28 -20.54
C VAL A 151 -1.55 -5.89 -20.29
N ALA A 152 -2.32 -5.36 -21.24
CA ALA A 152 -2.91 -4.03 -21.17
C ALA A 152 -4.44 -4.13 -21.18
N GLY A 153 -5.09 -3.41 -20.30
CA GLY A 153 -6.55 -3.28 -20.25
C GLY A 153 -7.03 -2.04 -20.98
N GLY A 154 -8.14 -2.16 -21.70
CA GLY A 154 -8.72 -1.08 -22.49
C GLY A 154 -7.90 -0.67 -23.72
N ALA A 155 -8.39 0.32 -24.45
CA ALA A 155 -7.71 0.85 -25.62
C ALA A 155 -6.37 1.48 -25.17
N GLN A 156 -5.27 1.03 -25.78
CA GLN A 156 -3.91 1.56 -25.50
C GLN A 156 -3.47 1.52 -24.01
N GLY A 157 -4.07 0.64 -23.17
CA GLY A 157 -3.72 0.52 -21.76
C GLY A 157 -4.38 1.57 -20.86
N GLU A 158 -5.44 2.23 -21.32
CA GLU A 158 -6.21 3.18 -20.48
C GLU A 158 -6.81 2.51 -19.23
N GLY A 159 -7.06 1.20 -19.28
CA GLY A 159 -7.50 0.39 -18.14
C GLY A 159 -6.36 -0.13 -17.26
N GLY A 160 -5.13 0.31 -17.48
CA GLY A 160 -3.93 -0.13 -16.79
C GLY A 160 -3.08 -1.14 -17.58
N THR A 161 -1.84 -1.32 -17.15
CA THR A 161 -0.94 -2.33 -17.72
C THR A 161 -0.28 -3.16 -16.63
N LEU A 162 -0.16 -4.46 -16.86
CA LEU A 162 0.44 -5.43 -15.97
C LEU A 162 1.60 -6.12 -16.67
N ASP A 163 2.80 -6.02 -16.13
CA ASP A 163 3.96 -6.77 -16.58
C ASP A 163 4.10 -8.04 -15.75
N VAL A 164 3.99 -9.19 -16.39
CA VAL A 164 3.97 -10.51 -15.75
C VAL A 164 5.27 -11.26 -16.05
N SER A 165 5.86 -11.87 -15.03
CA SER A 165 7.08 -12.66 -15.15
C SER A 165 6.94 -13.80 -16.17
N LEU A 166 7.93 -13.93 -17.03
CA LEU A 166 8.12 -15.09 -17.91
C LEU A 166 9.03 -16.17 -17.29
N GLU A 167 9.51 -15.94 -16.08
CA GLU A 167 10.48 -16.78 -15.38
C GLU A 167 9.84 -17.41 -14.13
N GLY A 168 9.80 -18.73 -14.09
CA GLY A 168 9.20 -19.47 -12.97
C GLY A 168 7.69 -19.22 -12.82
N THR A 169 7.27 -18.90 -11.60
CA THR A 169 5.88 -18.54 -11.30
C THR A 169 5.53 -17.20 -11.95
N PRO A 170 4.35 -17.08 -12.59
CA PRO A 170 3.96 -15.89 -13.35
C PRO A 170 3.53 -14.73 -12.43
N TYR A 171 4.40 -14.31 -11.54
CA TYR A 171 4.10 -13.18 -10.67
C TYR A 171 3.99 -11.87 -11.42
N PRO A 172 3.07 -10.97 -11.01
CA PRO A 172 3.13 -9.57 -11.37
C PRO A 172 4.49 -8.96 -10.96
N VAL A 173 5.12 -8.21 -11.86
CA VAL A 173 6.40 -7.53 -11.60
C VAL A 173 6.18 -6.02 -11.52
N GLN A 174 5.31 -5.49 -12.37
CA GLN A 174 4.96 -4.09 -12.37
C GLN A 174 3.52 -3.91 -12.79
N PHE A 175 2.84 -2.99 -12.14
CA PHE A 175 1.53 -2.50 -12.53
C PHE A 175 1.61 -1.00 -12.77
N ALA A 176 1.17 -0.54 -13.93
CA ALA A 176 0.99 0.87 -14.22
C ALA A 176 -0.51 1.17 -14.36
N ARG A 177 -0.99 2.10 -13.57
CA ARG A 177 -2.38 2.53 -13.56
C ARG A 177 -2.68 3.36 -14.80
N GLY A 178 -3.85 3.16 -15.39
CA GLY A 178 -4.30 3.91 -16.56
C GLY A 178 -4.30 5.43 -16.32
N GLY A 179 -4.17 6.20 -17.40
CA GLY A 179 -4.13 7.66 -17.33
C GLY A 179 -2.91 8.26 -16.63
N GLY A 180 -1.81 7.50 -16.47
CA GLY A 180 -0.62 7.95 -15.75
C GLY A 180 -0.82 8.06 -14.24
N ALA A 181 -1.82 7.39 -13.67
CA ALA A 181 -2.17 7.44 -12.26
C ALA A 181 -1.23 6.62 -11.34
N GLY A 182 0.00 6.39 -11.80
CA GLY A 182 1.07 5.81 -11.01
C GLY A 182 1.59 4.47 -11.50
N VAL A 183 2.74 4.09 -10.97
CA VAL A 183 3.43 2.83 -11.25
C VAL A 183 3.85 2.20 -9.94
N VAL A 184 3.59 0.91 -9.80
CA VAL A 184 3.96 0.10 -8.65
C VAL A 184 4.75 -1.11 -9.12
N VAL A 185 5.89 -1.34 -8.50
CA VAL A 185 6.74 -2.52 -8.68
C VAL A 185 6.45 -3.50 -7.56
N LEU A 186 6.29 -4.77 -7.92
CA LEU A 186 6.06 -5.88 -7.01
C LEU A 186 7.27 -6.80 -7.06
N SER A 187 7.83 -7.08 -5.91
CA SER A 187 9.06 -7.88 -5.77
C SER A 187 9.03 -8.74 -4.51
N ASP A 188 10.11 -9.46 -4.27
CA ASP A 188 10.31 -10.27 -3.06
C ASP A 188 9.15 -11.24 -2.77
N TRP A 189 8.54 -11.78 -3.84
CA TRP A 189 7.45 -12.74 -3.75
C TRP A 189 7.86 -13.97 -2.93
N ASN A 190 7.04 -14.33 -1.94
CA ASN A 190 7.29 -15.41 -0.98
C ASN A 190 8.56 -15.26 -0.12
N GLN A 191 9.19 -14.11 -0.12
CA GLN A 191 10.27 -13.82 0.84
C GLN A 191 9.64 -13.42 2.17
N ASP A 192 9.66 -14.34 3.11
CA ASP A 192 9.10 -14.12 4.43
C ASP A 192 9.89 -13.07 5.22
N PHE A 193 9.20 -12.39 6.12
CA PHE A 193 9.77 -11.40 7.02
C PHE A 193 9.00 -11.41 8.35
N ALA A 194 9.72 -11.12 9.43
CA ALA A 194 9.11 -11.09 10.75
C ALA A 194 8.37 -9.77 10.99
N LEU A 195 7.11 -9.87 11.43
CA LEU A 195 6.35 -8.76 11.98
C LEU A 195 6.34 -8.89 13.50
N ARG A 196 6.67 -7.82 14.18
CA ARG A 196 6.66 -7.75 15.65
C ARG A 196 5.93 -6.50 16.09
N ALA A 197 5.05 -6.65 17.07
CA ALA A 197 4.44 -5.50 17.73
C ALA A 197 5.54 -4.63 18.36
N PRO A 198 5.39 -3.31 18.32
CA PRO A 198 6.35 -2.41 18.94
C PRO A 198 6.40 -2.62 20.47
N ALA A 199 7.50 -2.26 21.09
CA ALA A 199 7.62 -2.28 22.54
C ALA A 199 6.65 -1.27 23.20
N LYS A 200 6.25 -1.53 24.43
CA LYS A 200 5.31 -0.63 25.14
C LYS A 200 5.83 0.81 25.28
N GLU A 201 7.13 0.94 25.41
CA GLU A 201 7.82 2.24 25.53
C GLU A 201 7.84 3.03 24.22
N GLU A 202 7.66 2.32 23.09
CA GLU A 202 7.57 2.89 21.73
C GLU A 202 6.13 3.13 21.30
N THR A 203 5.16 2.71 22.13
CA THR A 203 3.73 2.71 21.78
C THR A 203 2.97 3.68 22.65
N VAL A 204 2.03 4.41 22.03
CA VAL A 204 1.07 5.28 22.71
C VAL A 204 -0.33 4.80 22.36
N ASP A 205 -1.15 4.60 23.38
CA ASP A 205 -2.59 4.40 23.21
C ASP A 205 -3.27 5.78 23.36
N TYR A 206 -3.78 6.30 22.27
CA TYR A 206 -4.41 7.64 22.22
C TYR A 206 -5.90 7.60 22.63
N GLY A 207 -6.41 6.45 22.99
CA GLY A 207 -7.82 6.28 23.38
C GLY A 207 -8.70 5.81 22.20
N ARG A 208 -9.95 6.31 22.14
CA ARG A 208 -10.98 5.75 21.27
C ARG A 208 -10.98 6.26 19.82
N GLN A 209 -10.32 7.37 19.54
CA GLN A 209 -10.29 7.96 18.19
C GLN A 209 -8.95 8.63 17.93
N LEU A 210 -8.42 8.46 16.71
CA LEU A 210 -7.29 9.22 16.23
C LEU A 210 -7.70 10.67 15.91
N PRO A 211 -6.75 11.63 16.00
CA PRO A 211 -6.94 12.95 15.44
C PRO A 211 -7.30 12.84 13.94
N ARG A 212 -8.30 13.58 13.48
CA ARG A 212 -8.73 13.53 12.07
C ARG A 212 -7.78 14.34 11.21
N THR A 213 -7.24 13.72 10.17
CA THR A 213 -6.57 14.45 9.09
C THR A 213 -7.62 14.99 8.13
N SER A 214 -7.54 16.27 7.78
CA SER A 214 -8.36 16.83 6.69
C SER A 214 -7.82 16.33 5.35
N ASP A 215 -8.74 15.87 4.48
CA ASP A 215 -8.49 15.63 3.07
C ASP A 215 -8.31 16.95 2.30
#